data_c8589050473980bc04bd33c7f6825b5a
#
_entry.id   c8589050473980bc04bd33c7f6825b5a
#
_cell.length_a   1.000
_cell.length_b   1.000
_cell.length_c   1.000
_cell.angle_alpha   90.00
_cell.angle_beta   90.00
_cell.angle_gamma   90.00
#
_symmetry.space_group_name_H-M   'P 1'
#
loop_
_entity.id
_entity.type
_entity.pdbx_description
1 polymer ?
#
loop_
_entity_poly.entity_id
_entity_poly.type
_entity_poly.pdbx_seq_one_letter_code
_entity_poly.pdbx_strand_id
1 'polypeptide(L)'
;MLDILTFYTYFVNPTDQGASPIITNLRILITGSNSGFGLLTSLTLARQGHHVIATMRDLDKGAALAATAEAEKLPIEMRTLDVCDPASVEAALADAATIDVLINNAGFEVQGGLEMVDDELMQKQLDTNVIGPLRTIRAVMPAWRRRQSGAIVNVSSTVGIVATPYGGAYSASKFALEGMSEALYMEAKPDNIRVHLIEPGRFSTTNFGSNIVRPDGWVGSELENRQIAFRKALSNLDGKAPPDPQSVADAIVNAAIDPAAPFRNLVGDDAVMLASAYKAAPTYEDFEAGIRERLDWHI
;
A
#
# COMPACT_ATOMS: atom_id res chain seq x y z
N MET A 1 -1.67 3.89 37.68
CA MET A 1 -2.59 3.72 36.55
C MET A 1 -2.22 4.83 35.58
N LEU A 2 -1.26 4.56 34.68
CA LEU A 2 -0.79 5.55 33.69
C LEU A 2 -1.85 5.62 32.59
N ASP A 3 -2.29 6.84 32.34
CA ASP A 3 -3.37 7.17 31.42
C ASP A 3 -2.97 6.85 29.97
N ILE A 4 -3.61 5.86 29.37
CA ILE A 4 -3.37 5.39 28.00
C ILE A 4 -3.61 6.51 26.97
N LEU A 5 -4.34 7.55 27.33
CA LEU A 5 -4.60 8.73 26.50
C LEU A 5 -3.36 9.62 26.28
N THR A 6 -2.35 9.54 27.14
CA THR A 6 -1.13 10.37 27.04
C THR A 6 -0.12 9.82 26.02
N PHE A 7 -0.28 8.55 25.58
CA PHE A 7 0.67 7.94 24.62
C PHE A 7 0.49 8.42 23.18
N TYR A 8 -0.63 9.05 22.84
CA TYR A 8 -0.93 9.46 21.45
C TYR A 8 -0.59 10.92 21.11
N THR A 9 -0.19 11.74 22.08
CA THR A 9 0.13 13.16 21.85
C THR A 9 1.61 13.48 21.63
N TYR A 10 2.49 12.49 21.57
CA TYR A 10 3.94 12.73 21.50
C TYR A 10 4.55 12.74 20.09
N PHE A 11 3.78 12.87 19.02
CA PHE A 11 4.33 12.87 17.67
C PHE A 11 3.90 14.04 16.80
N VAL A 12 4.04 15.27 17.28
CA VAL A 12 4.27 16.43 16.41
C VAL A 12 5.04 17.47 17.21
N ASN A 13 6.32 17.57 17.01
CA ASN A 13 7.09 18.74 17.43
C ASN A 13 7.53 19.46 16.14
N PRO A 14 6.94 20.61 15.78
CA PRO A 14 7.21 21.31 14.52
C PRO A 14 8.32 22.34 14.63
N THR A 15 9.44 22.02 15.25
CA THR A 15 10.58 22.97 15.33
C THR A 15 11.92 22.24 15.24
N ASP A 16 12.21 21.66 14.07
CA ASP A 16 13.58 21.54 13.60
C ASP A 16 13.55 21.40 12.06
N GLN A 17 13.48 22.52 11.35
CA GLN A 17 13.56 22.57 9.89
C GLN A 17 15.03 22.65 9.45
N GLY A 18 15.81 21.67 9.85
CA GLY A 18 17.00 21.27 9.09
C GLY A 18 16.55 20.27 8.04
N ALA A 19 16.62 20.62 6.75
CA ALA A 19 16.36 19.66 5.69
C ALA A 19 17.23 18.41 5.93
N SER A 20 16.59 17.27 6.24
CA SER A 20 17.29 16.01 6.36
C SER A 20 18.04 15.76 5.06
N PRO A 21 19.30 15.28 5.07
CA PRO A 21 20.03 15.03 3.84
C PRO A 21 19.25 14.01 3.02
N ILE A 22 18.82 14.40 1.82
CA ILE A 22 18.19 13.49 0.86
C ILE A 22 19.22 12.40 0.57
N ILE A 23 18.89 11.15 0.90
CA ILE A 23 19.75 10.01 0.63
C ILE A 23 19.71 9.76 -0.87
N THR A 24 20.85 9.89 -1.55
CA THR A 24 20.96 9.69 -3.00
C THR A 24 21.55 8.31 -3.30
N ASN A 25 21.30 7.80 -4.51
CA ASN A 25 21.90 6.58 -5.02
C ASN A 25 21.56 5.29 -4.26
N LEU A 26 20.31 5.19 -3.74
CA LEU A 26 19.80 3.97 -3.11
C LEU A 26 19.50 2.91 -4.17
N ARG A 27 19.63 1.64 -3.78
CA ARG A 27 19.15 0.48 -4.54
C ARG A 27 17.80 0.03 -3.97
N ILE A 28 16.74 0.19 -4.77
CA ILE A 28 15.34 0.10 -4.31
C ILE A 28 14.60 -0.98 -5.09
N LEU A 29 14.08 -2.00 -4.41
CA LEU A 29 13.25 -3.03 -5.01
C LEU A 29 11.77 -2.70 -4.81
N ILE A 30 11.00 -2.77 -5.91
CA ILE A 30 9.55 -2.48 -5.91
C ILE A 30 8.82 -3.68 -6.47
N THR A 31 7.84 -4.21 -5.72
CA THR A 31 6.97 -5.28 -6.21
C THR A 31 5.76 -4.72 -6.98
N GLY A 32 5.39 -5.35 -8.11
CA GLY A 32 4.22 -4.96 -8.89
C GLY A 32 4.40 -3.64 -9.67
N SER A 33 5.52 -3.50 -10.38
CA SER A 33 5.93 -2.27 -11.07
C SER A 33 5.39 -2.12 -12.51
N ASN A 34 4.58 -3.05 -12.99
CA ASN A 34 4.08 -3.04 -14.37
C ASN A 34 2.98 -1.99 -14.64
N SER A 35 2.35 -1.45 -13.60
CA SER A 35 1.26 -0.47 -13.73
C SER A 35 1.02 0.31 -12.43
N GLY A 36 0.12 1.29 -12.47
CA GLY A 36 -0.38 2.02 -11.29
C GLY A 36 0.73 2.65 -10.45
N PHE A 37 0.59 2.57 -9.14
CA PHE A 37 1.53 3.21 -8.21
C PHE A 37 2.96 2.67 -8.36
N GLY A 38 3.13 1.35 -8.56
CA GLY A 38 4.45 0.75 -8.72
C GLY A 38 5.20 1.27 -9.96
N LEU A 39 4.51 1.47 -11.09
CA LEU A 39 5.07 2.08 -12.29
C LEU A 39 5.51 3.53 -12.03
N LEU A 40 4.59 4.35 -11.48
CA LEU A 40 4.86 5.77 -11.20
C LEU A 40 6.01 5.94 -10.20
N THR A 41 6.00 5.16 -9.12
CA THR A 41 7.07 5.15 -8.12
C THR A 41 8.42 4.76 -8.73
N SER A 42 8.46 3.72 -9.58
CA SER A 42 9.69 3.28 -10.24
C SER A 42 10.29 4.39 -11.10
N LEU A 43 9.48 5.05 -11.89
CA LEU A 43 9.93 6.15 -12.75
C LEU A 43 10.38 7.37 -11.91
N THR A 44 9.62 7.73 -10.86
CA THR A 44 9.94 8.88 -10.02
C THR A 44 11.27 8.69 -9.30
N LEU A 45 11.50 7.52 -8.66
CA LEU A 45 12.75 7.20 -7.98
C LEU A 45 13.95 7.17 -8.95
N ALA A 46 13.77 6.57 -10.12
CA ALA A 46 14.84 6.48 -11.11
C ALA A 46 15.22 7.86 -11.70
N ARG A 47 14.25 8.76 -11.91
CA ARG A 47 14.48 10.15 -12.29
C ARG A 47 15.22 10.97 -11.22
N GLN A 48 15.09 10.57 -9.95
CA GLN A 48 15.86 11.14 -8.83
C GLN A 48 17.26 10.55 -8.68
N GLY A 49 17.66 9.62 -9.57
CA GLY A 49 18.99 9.03 -9.60
C GLY A 49 19.16 7.79 -8.71
N HIS A 50 18.07 7.20 -8.21
CA HIS A 50 18.10 5.93 -7.50
C HIS A 50 18.15 4.76 -8.48
N HIS A 51 18.83 3.66 -8.09
CA HIS A 51 18.84 2.42 -8.85
C HIS A 51 17.60 1.59 -8.51
N VAL A 52 16.66 1.50 -9.43
CA VAL A 52 15.37 0.82 -9.19
C VAL A 52 15.39 -0.60 -9.74
N ILE A 53 15.05 -1.57 -8.90
CA ILE A 53 14.76 -2.95 -9.29
C ILE A 53 13.24 -3.07 -9.37
N ALA A 54 12.70 -2.89 -10.56
CA ALA A 54 11.28 -2.94 -10.85
C ALA A 54 10.86 -4.39 -11.08
N THR A 55 10.00 -4.94 -10.22
CA THR A 55 9.64 -6.36 -10.32
C THR A 55 8.18 -6.57 -10.69
N MET A 56 7.92 -7.63 -11.44
CA MET A 56 6.59 -8.05 -11.90
C MET A 56 6.59 -9.54 -12.26
N ARG A 57 5.42 -10.18 -12.25
CA ARG A 57 5.29 -11.62 -12.57
C ARG A 57 5.64 -11.94 -14.02
N ASP A 58 5.36 -11.00 -14.92
CA ASP A 58 5.48 -11.16 -16.38
C ASP A 58 6.13 -9.89 -16.94
N LEU A 59 7.35 -10.03 -17.45
CA LEU A 59 8.13 -8.91 -17.96
C LEU A 59 7.51 -8.28 -19.21
N ASP A 60 6.76 -9.03 -20.01
CA ASP A 60 6.08 -8.51 -21.21
C ASP A 60 5.06 -7.43 -20.85
N LYS A 61 4.47 -7.51 -19.63
CA LYS A 61 3.57 -6.48 -19.10
C LYS A 61 4.27 -5.21 -18.66
N GLY A 62 5.59 -5.22 -18.61
CA GLY A 62 6.45 -4.08 -18.28
C GLY A 62 6.85 -3.21 -19.46
N ALA A 63 6.32 -3.45 -20.67
CA ALA A 63 6.75 -2.76 -21.89
C ALA A 63 6.71 -1.22 -21.79
N ALA A 64 5.69 -0.64 -21.14
CA ALA A 64 5.59 0.80 -20.93
C ALA A 64 6.71 1.34 -20.03
N LEU A 65 7.04 0.62 -18.94
CA LEU A 65 8.15 0.96 -18.06
C LEU A 65 9.49 0.85 -18.79
N ALA A 66 9.71 -0.23 -19.54
CA ALA A 66 10.93 -0.47 -20.30
C ALA A 66 11.17 0.63 -21.35
N ALA A 67 10.13 0.97 -22.13
CA ALA A 67 10.21 2.01 -23.16
C ALA A 67 10.56 3.39 -22.55
N THR A 68 9.95 3.75 -21.43
CA THR A 68 10.25 5.01 -20.73
C THR A 68 11.67 5.01 -20.17
N ALA A 69 12.07 3.90 -19.52
CA ALA A 69 13.40 3.75 -18.96
C ALA A 69 14.51 3.88 -20.02
N GLU A 70 14.29 3.28 -21.20
CA GLU A 70 15.22 3.38 -22.33
C GLU A 70 15.28 4.80 -22.90
N ALA A 71 14.12 5.42 -23.16
CA ALA A 71 14.03 6.75 -23.73
C ALA A 71 14.69 7.83 -22.84
N GLU A 72 14.51 7.73 -21.53
CA GLU A 72 15.05 8.67 -20.55
C GLU A 72 16.41 8.21 -19.97
N LYS A 73 16.92 7.03 -20.35
CA LYS A 73 18.16 6.42 -19.83
C LYS A 73 18.17 6.29 -18.31
N LEU A 74 17.04 5.85 -17.76
CA LEU A 74 16.85 5.70 -16.31
C LEU A 74 17.55 4.43 -15.78
N PRO A 75 18.09 4.45 -14.54
CA PRO A 75 18.74 3.32 -13.90
C PRO A 75 17.70 2.32 -13.36
N ILE A 76 16.95 1.69 -14.25
CA ILE A 76 15.91 0.70 -13.93
C ILE A 76 16.35 -0.68 -14.41
N GLU A 77 16.42 -1.62 -13.48
CA GLU A 77 16.57 -3.05 -13.73
C GLU A 77 15.19 -3.73 -13.59
N MET A 78 14.78 -4.52 -14.57
CA MET A 78 13.53 -5.27 -14.51
C MET A 78 13.79 -6.72 -14.11
N ARG A 79 13.05 -7.26 -13.12
CA ARG A 79 13.15 -8.67 -12.69
C ARG A 79 11.79 -9.32 -12.60
N THR A 80 11.76 -10.62 -12.89
CA THR A 80 10.58 -11.45 -12.61
C THR A 80 10.47 -11.69 -11.09
N LEU A 81 9.28 -11.40 -10.54
CA LEU A 81 8.94 -11.71 -9.16
C LEU A 81 7.43 -11.99 -9.04
N ASP A 82 7.11 -13.22 -8.65
CA ASP A 82 5.80 -13.57 -8.10
C ASP A 82 5.91 -13.66 -6.57
N VAL A 83 5.23 -12.75 -5.86
CA VAL A 83 5.25 -12.72 -4.39
C VAL A 83 4.57 -13.93 -3.75
N CYS A 84 3.75 -14.66 -4.52
CA CYS A 84 3.10 -15.90 -4.09
C CYS A 84 3.99 -17.13 -4.23
N ASP A 85 5.08 -17.05 -5.01
CA ASP A 85 6.02 -18.16 -5.21
C ASP A 85 7.31 -17.94 -4.39
N PRO A 86 7.57 -18.77 -3.37
CA PRO A 86 8.79 -18.66 -2.56
C PRO A 86 10.09 -18.77 -3.39
N ALA A 87 10.13 -19.61 -4.43
CA ALA A 87 11.32 -19.75 -5.26
C ALA A 87 11.56 -18.49 -6.11
N SER A 88 10.50 -17.87 -6.63
CA SER A 88 10.58 -16.61 -7.33
C SER A 88 11.07 -15.46 -6.41
N VAL A 89 10.59 -15.43 -5.16
CA VAL A 89 11.06 -14.46 -4.16
C VAL A 89 12.54 -14.65 -3.85
N GLU A 90 12.98 -15.89 -3.62
CA GLU A 90 14.38 -16.21 -3.35
C GLU A 90 15.29 -15.80 -4.52
N ALA A 91 14.90 -16.11 -5.75
CA ALA A 91 15.67 -15.75 -6.94
C ALA A 91 15.74 -14.23 -7.15
N ALA A 92 14.61 -13.51 -7.01
CA ALA A 92 14.56 -12.06 -7.21
C ALA A 92 15.31 -11.27 -6.14
N LEU A 93 15.46 -11.82 -4.94
CA LEU A 93 16.10 -11.21 -3.77
C LEU A 93 17.43 -11.89 -3.40
N ALA A 94 18.05 -12.65 -4.31
CA ALA A 94 19.34 -13.31 -4.07
C ALA A 94 20.46 -12.33 -3.66
N ASP A 95 20.38 -11.08 -4.10
CA ASP A 95 21.28 -9.97 -3.76
C ASP A 95 20.73 -9.03 -2.68
N ALA A 96 19.83 -9.50 -1.80
CA ALA A 96 19.19 -8.72 -0.73
C ALA A 96 20.14 -7.88 0.12
N ALA A 97 21.41 -8.31 0.26
CA ALA A 97 22.43 -7.55 0.96
C ALA A 97 22.79 -6.21 0.31
N THR A 98 22.46 -6.02 -0.98
CA THR A 98 22.73 -4.78 -1.73
C THR A 98 21.50 -3.89 -1.87
N ILE A 99 20.32 -4.37 -1.47
CA ILE A 99 19.07 -3.62 -1.53
C ILE A 99 18.95 -2.76 -0.28
N ASP A 100 18.67 -1.46 -0.47
CA ASP A 100 18.56 -0.49 0.63
C ASP A 100 17.10 -0.29 1.05
N VAL A 101 16.17 -0.37 0.08
CA VAL A 101 14.75 -0.16 0.31
C VAL A 101 13.94 -1.26 -0.36
N LEU A 102 12.95 -1.78 0.36
CA LEU A 102 11.95 -2.70 -0.15
C LEU A 102 10.58 -2.03 -0.16
N ILE A 103 9.96 -1.94 -1.34
CA ILE A 103 8.60 -1.41 -1.49
C ILE A 103 7.66 -2.56 -1.86
N ASN A 104 6.84 -2.99 -0.91
CA ASN A 104 5.78 -3.97 -1.11
C ASN A 104 4.53 -3.27 -1.64
N ASN A 105 4.43 -3.18 -2.97
CA ASN A 105 3.31 -2.55 -3.66
C ASN A 105 2.41 -3.58 -4.37
N ALA A 106 2.90 -4.77 -4.71
CA ALA A 106 2.09 -5.80 -5.37
C ALA A 106 0.85 -6.15 -4.55
N GLY A 107 -0.30 -6.16 -5.21
CA GLY A 107 -1.57 -6.47 -4.58
C GLY A 107 -2.74 -6.45 -5.56
N PHE A 108 -3.86 -7.00 -5.13
CA PHE A 108 -5.13 -6.97 -5.87
C PHE A 108 -6.29 -6.94 -4.88
N GLU A 109 -7.51 -6.78 -5.37
CA GLU A 109 -8.75 -6.74 -4.59
C GLU A 109 -9.68 -7.87 -5.00
N VAL A 110 -10.15 -8.65 -4.03
CA VAL A 110 -11.37 -9.46 -4.16
C VAL A 110 -12.55 -8.61 -3.71
N GLN A 111 -13.50 -8.40 -4.63
CA GLN A 111 -14.65 -7.53 -4.42
C GLN A 111 -15.95 -8.29 -4.65
N GLY A 112 -16.76 -8.39 -3.62
CA GLY A 112 -18.04 -9.10 -3.63
C GLY A 112 -18.66 -9.14 -2.24
N GLY A 113 -19.90 -9.63 -2.13
CA GLY A 113 -20.50 -9.97 -0.84
C GLY A 113 -19.62 -10.99 -0.12
N LEU A 114 -19.37 -10.78 1.18
CA LEU A 114 -18.42 -11.61 1.92
C LEU A 114 -18.85 -13.09 1.93
N GLU A 115 -20.16 -13.35 1.96
CA GLU A 115 -20.75 -14.68 1.89
C GLU A 115 -20.60 -15.39 0.54
N MET A 116 -20.19 -14.67 -0.50
CA MET A 116 -19.93 -15.20 -1.85
C MET A 116 -18.44 -15.50 -2.09
N VAL A 117 -17.56 -14.99 -1.22
CA VAL A 117 -16.12 -15.22 -1.33
C VAL A 117 -15.82 -16.61 -0.79
N ASP A 118 -15.38 -17.51 -1.66
CA ASP A 118 -14.96 -18.84 -1.25
C ASP A 118 -13.58 -18.86 -0.59
N ASP A 119 -13.21 -19.99 -0.01
CA ASP A 119 -11.94 -20.17 0.70
C ASP A 119 -10.74 -19.95 -0.22
N GLU A 120 -10.83 -20.35 -1.49
CA GLU A 120 -9.72 -20.22 -2.46
C GLU A 120 -9.45 -18.74 -2.79
N LEU A 121 -10.49 -17.97 -3.05
CA LEU A 121 -10.36 -16.53 -3.29
C LEU A 121 -9.84 -15.79 -2.05
N MET A 122 -10.32 -16.16 -0.87
CA MET A 122 -9.84 -15.57 0.39
C MET A 122 -8.36 -15.90 0.62
N GLN A 123 -7.95 -17.15 0.42
CA GLN A 123 -6.56 -17.57 0.53
C GLN A 123 -5.66 -16.82 -0.45
N LYS A 124 -6.09 -16.70 -1.72
CA LYS A 124 -5.36 -15.97 -2.76
C LYS A 124 -5.20 -14.49 -2.42
N GLN A 125 -6.26 -13.87 -1.86
CA GLN A 125 -6.21 -12.48 -1.39
C GLN A 125 -5.16 -12.30 -0.29
N LEU A 126 -5.16 -13.20 0.70
CA LEU A 126 -4.21 -13.17 1.81
C LEU A 126 -2.79 -13.54 1.36
N ASP A 127 -2.64 -14.52 0.48
CA ASP A 127 -1.33 -14.95 0.00
C ASP A 127 -0.60 -13.83 -0.73
N THR A 128 -1.32 -13.08 -1.59
CA THR A 128 -0.73 -11.96 -2.32
C THR A 128 -0.48 -10.76 -1.41
N ASN A 129 -1.50 -10.31 -0.65
CA ASN A 129 -1.46 -9.01 0.02
C ASN A 129 -0.79 -9.04 1.40
N VAL A 130 -0.64 -10.22 2.01
CA VAL A 130 -0.09 -10.39 3.37
C VAL A 130 1.14 -11.29 3.36
N ILE A 131 0.99 -12.52 2.88
CA ILE A 131 2.10 -13.48 2.90
C ILE A 131 3.19 -13.11 1.89
N GLY A 132 2.83 -12.52 0.74
CA GLY A 132 3.77 -11.98 -0.23
C GLY A 132 4.72 -10.95 0.39
N PRO A 133 4.24 -9.85 0.98
CA PRO A 133 5.05 -8.92 1.77
C PRO A 133 5.88 -9.60 2.87
N LEU A 134 5.31 -10.57 3.59
CA LEU A 134 6.06 -11.31 4.61
C LEU A 134 7.24 -12.10 4.01
N ARG A 135 7.07 -12.72 2.82
CA ARG A 135 8.16 -13.45 2.13
C ARG A 135 9.29 -12.49 1.74
N THR A 136 8.98 -11.36 1.13
CA THR A 136 9.98 -10.36 0.71
C THR A 136 10.70 -9.74 1.93
N ILE A 137 9.97 -9.43 3.00
CA ILE A 137 10.53 -8.95 4.28
C ILE A 137 11.51 -9.98 4.84
N ARG A 138 11.13 -11.27 4.93
CA ARG A 138 12.02 -12.33 5.42
C ARG A 138 13.31 -12.47 4.60
N ALA A 139 13.24 -12.18 3.31
CA ALA A 139 14.42 -12.26 2.44
C ALA A 139 15.44 -11.14 2.71
N VAL A 140 14.99 -9.91 3.03
CA VAL A 140 15.91 -8.77 3.25
C VAL A 140 16.38 -8.64 4.70
N MET A 141 15.54 -8.95 5.68
CA MET A 141 15.79 -8.69 7.10
C MET A 141 17.11 -9.26 7.65
N PRO A 142 17.54 -10.50 7.33
CA PRO A 142 18.79 -11.03 7.86
C PRO A 142 20.02 -10.22 7.46
N ALA A 143 20.08 -9.73 6.22
CA ALA A 143 21.17 -8.87 5.74
C ALA A 143 21.11 -7.47 6.37
N TRP A 144 19.92 -6.91 6.47
CA TRP A 144 19.71 -5.58 7.02
C TRP A 144 19.97 -5.49 8.53
N ARG A 145 19.59 -6.52 9.31
CA ARG A 145 19.95 -6.61 10.73
C ARG A 145 21.46 -6.64 10.94
N ARG A 146 22.20 -7.37 10.09
CA ARG A 146 23.67 -7.38 10.18
C ARG A 146 24.32 -6.03 9.87
N ARG A 147 23.79 -5.28 8.91
CA ARG A 147 24.34 -3.97 8.52
C ARG A 147 23.70 -2.79 9.28
N GLN A 148 22.66 -3.05 10.10
CA GLN A 148 21.94 -2.03 10.87
C GLN A 148 21.38 -0.90 9.99
N SER A 149 20.81 -1.25 8.84
CA SER A 149 20.28 -0.26 7.88
C SER A 149 19.32 -0.90 6.90
N GLY A 150 18.22 -0.22 6.60
CA GLY A 150 17.22 -0.59 5.60
C GLY A 150 15.92 0.21 5.74
N ALA A 151 15.06 0.14 4.73
CA ALA A 151 13.72 0.69 4.82
C ALA A 151 12.69 -0.22 4.12
N ILE A 152 11.56 -0.43 4.77
CA ILE A 152 10.40 -1.15 4.24
C ILE A 152 9.26 -0.16 4.06
N VAL A 153 8.67 -0.15 2.88
CA VAL A 153 7.44 0.60 2.60
C VAL A 153 6.36 -0.38 2.16
N ASN A 154 5.33 -0.54 2.98
CA ASN A 154 4.19 -1.39 2.69
C ASN A 154 3.03 -0.55 2.17
N VAL A 155 2.59 -0.78 0.93
CA VAL A 155 1.43 -0.10 0.36
C VAL A 155 0.16 -0.79 0.85
N SER A 156 -0.46 -0.19 1.85
CA SER A 156 -1.73 -0.60 2.45
C SER A 156 -2.91 0.07 1.72
N SER A 157 -3.88 0.54 2.44
CA SER A 157 -5.06 1.28 1.97
C SER A 157 -5.79 1.87 3.17
N THR A 158 -6.60 2.90 2.96
CA THR A 158 -7.59 3.36 3.95
C THR A 158 -8.50 2.21 4.44
N VAL A 159 -8.78 1.20 3.58
CA VAL A 159 -9.58 0.03 3.99
C VAL A 159 -8.84 -0.94 4.91
N GLY A 160 -7.56 -0.69 5.22
CA GLY A 160 -6.82 -1.34 6.30
C GLY A 160 -7.07 -0.69 7.67
N ILE A 161 -7.74 0.47 7.70
CA ILE A 161 -8.13 1.19 8.91
C ILE A 161 -9.65 1.11 9.10
N VAL A 162 -10.40 1.31 8.01
CA VAL A 162 -11.87 1.33 8.00
C VAL A 162 -12.37 0.41 6.90
N ALA A 163 -13.00 -0.71 7.27
CA ALA A 163 -13.54 -1.64 6.30
C ALA A 163 -14.72 -1.04 5.51
N THR A 164 -14.84 -1.44 4.25
CA THR A 164 -15.94 -1.01 3.38
C THR A 164 -16.84 -2.18 2.97
N PRO A 165 -18.15 -1.96 2.82
CA PRO A 165 -19.06 -2.97 2.28
C PRO A 165 -18.59 -3.50 0.92
N TYR A 166 -18.79 -4.80 0.70
CA TYR A 166 -18.42 -5.51 -0.52
C TYR A 166 -16.92 -5.57 -0.85
N GLY A 167 -16.07 -5.12 0.09
CA GLY A 167 -14.62 -5.21 0.04
C GLY A 167 -14.05 -5.98 1.25
N GLY A 168 -14.84 -6.84 1.90
CA GLY A 168 -14.49 -7.49 3.16
C GLY A 168 -13.21 -8.31 3.11
N ALA A 169 -13.00 -9.12 2.06
CA ALA A 169 -11.78 -9.90 1.89
C ALA A 169 -10.54 -9.02 1.69
N TYR A 170 -10.67 -7.97 0.88
CA TYR A 170 -9.60 -7.00 0.67
C TYR A 170 -9.30 -6.22 1.95
N SER A 171 -10.33 -5.72 2.65
CA SER A 171 -10.16 -5.05 3.94
C SER A 171 -9.45 -5.95 4.94
N ALA A 172 -9.87 -7.21 5.10
CA ALA A 172 -9.22 -8.16 5.99
C ALA A 172 -7.72 -8.32 5.67
N SER A 173 -7.35 -8.39 4.38
CA SER A 173 -5.95 -8.46 3.97
C SER A 173 -5.16 -7.19 4.32
N LYS A 174 -5.77 -6.02 4.18
CA LYS A 174 -5.10 -4.75 4.51
C LYS A 174 -5.01 -4.52 6.02
N PHE A 175 -6.04 -4.87 6.81
CA PHE A 175 -5.94 -4.89 8.28
C PHE A 175 -4.83 -5.82 8.77
N ALA A 176 -4.67 -7.00 8.15
CA ALA A 176 -3.58 -7.92 8.49
C ALA A 176 -2.21 -7.32 8.15
N LEU A 177 -2.05 -6.63 7.00
CA LEU A 177 -0.83 -5.95 6.61
C LEU A 177 -0.50 -4.79 7.57
N GLU A 178 -1.52 -4.04 8.02
CA GLU A 178 -1.39 -2.97 9.01
C GLU A 178 -0.83 -3.53 10.34
N GLY A 179 -1.49 -4.53 10.93
CA GLY A 179 -1.03 -5.12 12.18
C GLY A 179 0.36 -5.75 12.10
N MET A 180 0.67 -6.42 10.97
CA MET A 180 2.01 -6.95 10.72
C MET A 180 3.06 -5.83 10.63
N SER A 181 2.72 -4.71 10.00
CA SER A 181 3.63 -3.56 9.85
C SER A 181 3.86 -2.82 11.17
N GLU A 182 2.83 -2.69 12.03
CA GLU A 182 2.97 -2.12 13.37
C GLU A 182 3.93 -2.94 14.25
N ALA A 183 3.77 -4.26 14.25
CA ALA A 183 4.68 -5.15 14.97
C ALA A 183 6.12 -5.01 14.47
N LEU A 184 6.29 -5.08 13.14
CA LEU A 184 7.60 -4.99 12.49
C LEU A 184 8.27 -3.63 12.73
N TYR A 185 7.50 -2.52 12.78
CA TYR A 185 8.04 -1.19 13.10
C TYR A 185 8.77 -1.18 14.44
N MET A 186 8.19 -1.80 15.47
CA MET A 186 8.81 -1.89 16.79
C MET A 186 9.99 -2.89 16.81
N GLU A 187 9.83 -4.04 16.15
CA GLU A 187 10.84 -5.09 16.08
C GLU A 187 12.09 -4.70 15.30
N ALA A 188 11.96 -3.86 14.27
CA ALA A 188 13.04 -3.46 13.38
C ALA A 188 13.80 -2.20 13.84
N LYS A 189 13.17 -1.40 14.71
CA LYS A 189 13.73 -0.14 15.21
C LYS A 189 15.09 -0.29 15.91
N PRO A 190 15.35 -1.32 16.74
CA PRO A 190 16.68 -1.50 17.35
C PRO A 190 17.80 -1.75 16.34
N ASP A 191 17.46 -2.22 15.14
CA ASP A 191 18.39 -2.50 14.05
C ASP A 191 18.51 -1.33 13.06
N ASN A 192 17.98 -0.16 13.40
CA ASN A 192 17.98 1.02 12.54
C ASN A 192 17.33 0.76 11.16
N ILE A 193 16.32 -0.11 11.14
CA ILE A 193 15.51 -0.41 9.93
C ILE A 193 14.19 0.33 10.06
N ARG A 194 13.88 1.17 9.06
CA ARG A 194 12.65 1.94 9.00
C ARG A 194 11.52 1.11 8.40
N VAL A 195 10.32 1.31 8.89
CA VAL A 195 9.10 0.68 8.34
C VAL A 195 8.04 1.76 8.17
N HIS A 196 7.39 1.78 7.02
CA HIS A 196 6.37 2.76 6.68
C HIS A 196 5.15 2.08 6.05
N LEU A 197 3.99 2.65 6.32
CA LEU A 197 2.71 2.34 5.70
C LEU A 197 2.28 3.49 4.80
N ILE A 198 1.85 3.18 3.58
CA ILE A 198 1.16 4.11 2.71
C ILE A 198 -0.30 3.66 2.65
N GLU A 199 -1.21 4.56 2.96
CA GLU A 199 -2.63 4.30 3.15
C GLU A 199 -3.46 5.13 2.15
N PRO A 200 -3.47 4.74 0.85
CA PRO A 200 -4.23 5.46 -0.16
C PRO A 200 -5.73 5.35 0.06
N GLY A 201 -6.44 6.40 -0.26
CA GLY A 201 -7.88 6.41 -0.49
C GLY A 201 -8.24 5.83 -1.87
N ARG A 202 -9.31 6.36 -2.47
CA ARG A 202 -9.80 5.93 -3.79
C ARG A 202 -9.07 6.67 -4.92
N PHE A 203 -8.38 5.90 -5.75
CA PHE A 203 -7.70 6.39 -6.96
C PHE A 203 -8.25 5.67 -8.19
N SER A 204 -9.40 6.14 -8.70
CA SER A 204 -10.13 5.51 -9.81
C SER A 204 -9.42 5.57 -11.16
N THR A 205 -8.40 6.41 -11.30
CA THR A 205 -7.63 6.60 -12.53
C THR A 205 -6.48 5.62 -12.70
N THR A 206 -6.25 4.72 -11.74
CA THR A 206 -5.24 3.66 -11.85
C THR A 206 -5.81 2.41 -12.50
N ASN A 207 -4.92 1.58 -13.09
CA ASN A 207 -5.29 0.26 -13.59
C ASN A 207 -5.63 -0.75 -12.46
N PHE A 208 -5.70 -0.33 -11.21
CA PHE A 208 -6.05 -1.21 -10.09
C PHE A 208 -7.43 -1.85 -10.27
N GLY A 209 -8.38 -1.10 -10.85
CA GLY A 209 -9.71 -1.61 -11.18
C GLY A 209 -9.72 -2.83 -12.11
N SER A 210 -8.72 -2.97 -12.99
CA SER A 210 -8.57 -4.14 -13.87
C SER A 210 -8.07 -5.40 -13.13
N ASN A 211 -7.54 -5.23 -11.92
CA ASN A 211 -7.05 -6.31 -11.05
C ASN A 211 -8.10 -6.76 -10.02
N ILE A 212 -9.34 -6.23 -10.12
CA ILE A 212 -10.42 -6.66 -9.23
C ILE A 212 -10.92 -8.03 -9.66
N VAL A 213 -10.86 -8.98 -8.73
CA VAL A 213 -11.42 -10.32 -8.89
C VAL A 213 -12.78 -10.37 -8.19
N ARG A 214 -13.74 -11.02 -8.81
CA ARG A 214 -15.10 -11.16 -8.26
C ARG A 214 -15.43 -12.63 -8.07
N PRO A 215 -16.19 -12.98 -7.01
CA PRO A 215 -16.64 -14.36 -6.82
C PRO A 215 -17.64 -14.75 -7.90
N ASP A 216 -17.81 -16.05 -8.11
CA ASP A 216 -18.78 -16.59 -9.02
C ASP A 216 -20.20 -16.18 -8.61
N GLY A 217 -21.06 -15.93 -9.60
CA GLY A 217 -22.43 -15.48 -9.38
C GLY A 217 -22.58 -14.03 -8.91
N TRP A 218 -21.48 -13.27 -8.81
CA TRP A 218 -21.53 -11.87 -8.41
C TRP A 218 -22.21 -10.99 -9.44
N VAL A 219 -21.84 -11.13 -10.72
CA VAL A 219 -22.39 -10.31 -11.80
C VAL A 219 -23.88 -10.58 -11.99
N GLY A 220 -24.69 -9.54 -11.92
CA GLY A 220 -26.15 -9.61 -12.00
C GLY A 220 -26.84 -9.97 -10.67
N SER A 221 -26.12 -10.13 -9.58
CA SER A 221 -26.69 -10.41 -8.26
C SER A 221 -27.35 -9.16 -7.66
N GLU A 222 -28.25 -9.37 -6.69
CA GLU A 222 -28.83 -8.27 -5.92
C GLU A 222 -27.74 -7.52 -5.11
N LEU A 223 -26.74 -8.23 -4.62
CA LEU A 223 -25.63 -7.65 -3.88
C LEU A 223 -24.76 -6.75 -4.76
N GLU A 224 -24.58 -7.08 -6.04
CA GLU A 224 -23.91 -6.19 -6.99
C GLU A 224 -24.68 -4.87 -7.14
N ASN A 225 -26.01 -4.93 -7.25
CA ASN A 225 -26.85 -3.72 -7.35
C ASN A 225 -26.71 -2.84 -6.10
N ARG A 226 -26.66 -3.44 -4.91
CA ARG A 226 -26.41 -2.72 -3.64
C ARG A 226 -25.01 -2.10 -3.61
N GLN A 227 -23.99 -2.82 -4.10
CA GLN A 227 -22.63 -2.27 -4.22
C GLN A 227 -22.59 -1.09 -5.19
N ILE A 228 -23.26 -1.17 -6.32
CA ILE A 228 -23.35 -0.07 -7.29
C ILE A 228 -23.95 1.17 -6.63
N ALA A 229 -25.02 1.01 -5.84
CA ALA A 229 -25.62 2.10 -5.08
C ALA A 229 -24.65 2.69 -4.05
N PHE A 230 -23.94 1.85 -3.29
CA PHE A 230 -22.92 2.28 -2.34
C PHE A 230 -21.76 3.03 -3.04
N ARG A 231 -21.26 2.52 -4.16
CA ARG A 231 -20.20 3.20 -4.93
C ARG A 231 -20.64 4.55 -5.48
N LYS A 232 -21.91 4.64 -5.91
CA LYS A 232 -22.48 5.92 -6.32
C LYS A 232 -22.54 6.91 -5.16
N ALA A 233 -22.94 6.46 -3.98
CA ALA A 233 -22.92 7.28 -2.77
C ALA A 233 -21.49 7.71 -2.41
N LEU A 234 -20.51 6.80 -2.46
CA LEU A 234 -19.10 7.14 -2.25
C LEU A 234 -18.57 8.19 -3.23
N SER A 235 -19.05 8.22 -4.48
CA SER A 235 -18.62 9.23 -5.45
C SER A 235 -19.02 10.66 -5.05
N ASN A 236 -19.99 10.83 -4.13
CA ASN A 236 -20.33 12.13 -3.56
C ASN A 236 -19.21 12.70 -2.67
N LEU A 237 -18.29 11.85 -2.21
CA LEU A 237 -17.09 12.28 -1.45
C LEU A 237 -15.94 12.67 -2.39
N ASP A 238 -16.00 12.24 -3.65
CA ASP A 238 -14.96 12.59 -4.61
C ASP A 238 -15.06 14.10 -4.85
N GLY A 239 -13.91 14.78 -4.80
CA GLY A 239 -13.82 16.18 -5.14
C GLY A 239 -14.19 16.43 -6.62
N LYS A 240 -14.07 17.67 -7.07
CA LYS A 240 -14.40 18.07 -8.46
C LYS A 240 -13.54 17.37 -9.53
N ALA A 241 -12.39 16.80 -9.16
CA ALA A 241 -11.50 16.04 -10.04
C ALA A 241 -11.05 14.76 -9.33
N PRO A 242 -10.86 13.65 -10.09
CA PRO A 242 -10.32 12.43 -9.51
C PRO A 242 -8.89 12.72 -9.00
N PRO A 243 -8.49 12.12 -7.85
CA PRO A 243 -7.16 12.34 -7.31
C PRO A 243 -6.08 11.80 -8.25
N ASP A 244 -4.97 12.54 -8.34
CA ASP A 244 -3.81 12.15 -9.16
C ASP A 244 -3.05 11.00 -8.47
N PRO A 245 -2.91 9.82 -9.13
CA PRO A 245 -2.14 8.71 -8.59
C PRO A 245 -0.66 9.03 -8.35
N GLN A 246 -0.13 10.10 -8.95
CA GLN A 246 1.23 10.57 -8.68
C GLN A 246 1.41 10.94 -7.20
N SER A 247 0.38 11.45 -6.53
CA SER A 247 0.45 11.79 -5.11
C SER A 247 0.75 10.57 -4.22
N VAL A 248 0.26 9.38 -4.59
CA VAL A 248 0.60 8.13 -3.89
C VAL A 248 2.04 7.72 -4.17
N ALA A 249 2.48 7.83 -5.43
CA ALA A 249 3.88 7.57 -5.78
C ALA A 249 4.83 8.51 -5.03
N ASP A 250 4.50 9.78 -4.92
CA ASP A 250 5.28 10.77 -4.17
C ASP A 250 5.35 10.45 -2.67
N ALA A 251 4.25 9.99 -2.07
CA ALA A 251 4.23 9.54 -0.68
C ALA A 251 5.10 8.28 -0.46
N ILE A 252 5.05 7.31 -1.40
CA ILE A 252 5.91 6.13 -1.38
C ILE A 252 7.39 6.54 -1.50
N VAL A 253 7.71 7.44 -2.43
CA VAL A 253 9.05 7.98 -2.63
C VAL A 253 9.54 8.65 -1.35
N ASN A 254 8.75 9.56 -0.77
CA ASN A 254 9.11 10.23 0.47
C ASN A 254 9.40 9.23 1.60
N ALA A 255 8.52 8.24 1.81
CA ALA A 255 8.73 7.19 2.82
C ALA A 255 10.01 6.36 2.57
N ALA A 256 10.37 6.14 1.30
CA ALA A 256 11.56 5.40 0.92
C ALA A 256 12.86 6.16 1.23
N ILE A 257 12.92 7.47 0.93
CA ILE A 257 14.17 8.24 0.92
C ILE A 257 14.35 9.20 2.10
N ASP A 258 13.25 9.67 2.72
CA ASP A 258 13.31 10.60 3.86
C ASP A 258 13.38 9.84 5.19
N PRO A 259 14.50 9.96 5.95
CA PRO A 259 14.61 9.34 7.27
C PRO A 259 13.58 9.86 8.29
N ALA A 260 13.03 11.06 8.08
CA ALA A 260 12.04 11.67 8.95
C ALA A 260 10.58 11.36 8.56
N ALA A 261 10.38 10.59 7.48
CA ALA A 261 9.03 10.21 7.04
C ALA A 261 8.26 9.49 8.17
N PRO A 262 6.97 9.80 8.36
CA PRO A 262 6.18 9.17 9.41
C PRO A 262 5.94 7.69 9.12
N PHE A 263 5.60 6.91 10.17
CA PHE A 263 5.24 5.49 10.01
C PHE A 263 3.98 5.33 9.15
N ARG A 264 2.93 6.14 9.38
CA ARG A 264 1.66 6.10 8.65
C ARG A 264 1.53 7.30 7.72
N ASN A 265 1.12 7.06 6.49
CA ASN A 265 1.01 8.06 5.43
C ASN A 265 -0.35 7.91 4.73
N LEU A 266 -1.36 8.64 5.21
CA LEU A 266 -2.66 8.74 4.53
C LEU A 266 -2.52 9.58 3.26
N VAL A 267 -3.06 9.09 2.14
CA VAL A 267 -2.98 9.78 0.85
C VAL A 267 -4.38 9.87 0.22
N GLY A 268 -4.82 11.08 -0.01
CA GLY A 268 -6.16 11.42 -0.51
C GLY A 268 -7.05 12.02 0.58
N ASP A 269 -7.88 12.98 0.18
CA ASP A 269 -8.78 13.69 1.11
C ASP A 269 -9.81 12.74 1.73
N ASP A 270 -10.29 11.76 0.95
CA ASP A 270 -11.18 10.71 1.40
C ASP A 270 -10.52 9.80 2.46
N ALA A 271 -9.22 9.46 2.28
CA ALA A 271 -8.47 8.67 3.26
C ALA A 271 -8.36 9.41 4.59
N VAL A 272 -7.97 10.69 4.55
CA VAL A 272 -7.84 11.53 5.74
C VAL A 272 -9.18 11.72 6.43
N MET A 273 -10.23 11.96 5.66
CA MET A 273 -11.58 12.15 6.17
C MET A 273 -12.11 10.89 6.86
N LEU A 274 -12.04 9.72 6.19
CA LEU A 274 -12.53 8.46 6.73
C LEU A 274 -11.78 8.03 7.99
N ALA A 275 -10.45 8.06 7.94
CA ALA A 275 -9.62 7.69 9.09
C ALA A 275 -9.83 8.63 10.29
N SER A 276 -10.00 9.95 10.02
CA SER A 276 -10.28 10.93 11.08
C SER A 276 -11.66 10.75 11.68
N ALA A 277 -12.69 10.51 10.85
CA ALA A 277 -14.04 10.25 11.31
C ALA A 277 -14.12 8.97 12.16
N TYR A 278 -13.46 7.90 11.71
CA TYR A 278 -13.39 6.64 12.45
C TYR A 278 -12.73 6.80 13.83
N LYS A 279 -11.62 7.53 13.88
CA LYS A 279 -10.88 7.79 15.12
C LYS A 279 -11.64 8.70 16.09
N ALA A 280 -12.44 9.63 15.59
CA ALA A 280 -13.17 10.61 16.39
C ALA A 280 -14.51 10.07 16.92
N ALA A 281 -15.08 9.03 16.30
CA ALA A 281 -16.36 8.46 16.71
C ALA A 281 -16.22 7.72 18.04
N PRO A 282 -17.13 7.96 18.99
CA PRO A 282 -17.11 7.27 20.29
C PRO A 282 -17.37 5.76 20.18
N THR A 283 -18.21 5.35 19.24
CA THR A 283 -18.55 3.95 18.94
C THR A 283 -18.51 3.69 17.43
N TYR A 284 -18.53 2.40 17.05
CA TYR A 284 -18.62 2.04 15.64
C TYR A 284 -19.97 2.45 15.04
N GLU A 285 -21.05 2.36 15.81
CA GLU A 285 -22.40 2.76 15.42
C GLU A 285 -22.48 4.27 15.14
N ASP A 286 -21.82 5.10 15.95
CA ASP A 286 -21.74 6.55 15.71
C ASP A 286 -20.96 6.86 14.42
N PHE A 287 -19.88 6.13 14.18
CA PHE A 287 -19.12 6.26 12.93
C PHE A 287 -19.98 5.86 11.72
N GLU A 288 -20.63 4.71 11.79
CA GLU A 288 -21.46 4.16 10.71
C GLU A 288 -22.61 5.11 10.38
N ALA A 289 -23.31 5.62 11.40
CA ALA A 289 -24.40 6.58 11.23
C ALA A 289 -23.90 7.87 10.58
N GLY A 290 -22.78 8.41 11.03
CA GLY A 290 -22.19 9.63 10.46
C GLY A 290 -21.72 9.46 9.01
N ILE A 291 -21.19 8.29 8.64
CA ILE A 291 -20.80 8.01 7.25
C ILE A 291 -22.04 7.85 6.37
N ARG A 292 -23.08 7.17 6.83
CA ARG A 292 -24.35 7.04 6.09
C ARG A 292 -24.97 8.40 5.80
N GLU A 293 -25.08 9.25 6.80
CA GLU A 293 -25.62 10.62 6.64
C GLU A 293 -24.78 11.40 5.61
N ARG A 294 -23.45 11.35 5.73
CA ARG A 294 -22.54 12.08 4.83
C ARG A 294 -22.61 11.60 3.39
N LEU A 295 -22.84 10.30 3.18
CA LEU A 295 -22.96 9.68 1.86
C LEU A 295 -24.37 9.82 1.26
N ASP A 296 -25.35 10.26 2.03
CA ASP A 296 -26.79 10.15 1.67
C ASP A 296 -27.12 8.70 1.25
N TRP A 297 -26.58 7.73 2.02
CA TRP A 297 -26.69 6.32 1.70
C TRP A 297 -27.74 5.65 2.60
N HIS A 298 -28.87 5.36 2.00
CA HIS A 298 -29.97 4.66 2.65
C HIS A 298 -29.96 3.18 2.22
N ILE A 299 -30.00 2.26 3.21
CA ILE A 299 -30.08 0.82 2.99
C ILE A 299 -31.54 0.41 2.94
#